data_f175a1eedc6457d32297c1f1ec0c5bc5
#
_entry.id   f175a1eedc6457d32297c1f1ec0c5bc5
#
_cell.length_a   1.000
_cell.length_b   1.000
_cell.length_c   1.000
_cell.angle_alpha   90.00
_cell.angle_beta   90.00
_cell.angle_gamma   90.00
#
_symmetry.space_group_name_H-M   'P 1'
#
loop_
_entity.id
_entity.type
_entity.pdbx_description
1 polymer ?
#
loop_
_entity_poly.entity_id
_entity_poly.type
_entity_poly.pdbx_seq_one_letter_code
_entity_poly.pdbx_strand_id
1 'polypeptide(L)'
;MGVLLLSSSLIVSGCTTKNQNTNSTAKKEIKTITLEDFSKNINNSEYQYIDTRNDEAYNGFKVDDIKNGGHLKNSIQYSASFIGKVNKDKEDKFISDKGLDKKKKTIIYDTNKDNTSKVADKLASLGYEVYKFDDYKKFADNDANKANLVSYPEYQNLVSPQWVKDIKDGKKPETYTNNDYAIFEVSWGEGDKAINYKEHIKGAYHFNTDWVEDGPVWNLRSAEEIKKNLLKQGITSNKTIIIYSDDASAGFRVNWALKWAGVKDVRVMNGGLKAWKEAGFETETTANTPKEATDFGANIPAHPEYDISRAKEVAEKVKNEGLKLVSIRSWDEYTGKTSGYDYIEKAGEPQGAIFGFSGETKADVNDYYDPDGTLRNPQEIYNLWKGQGIQETDKIALYCGTGWRNSVPWFMTQLTGRANTYFYDGGWNDWQLDGTLPVDINKDKGQKPDAKNDYK
;
A
#
# COMPACT_ATOMS: atom_id res chain seq x y z
N MET A 1 4.98 2.69 95.32
CA MET A 1 3.85 2.10 94.67
C MET A 1 3.07 3.24 94.04
N GLY A 2 3.01 3.37 92.80
CA GLY A 2 2.30 4.43 92.13
C GLY A 2 2.60 4.32 90.62
N VAL A 3 1.73 3.76 89.83
CA VAL A 3 1.84 3.58 88.42
C VAL A 3 1.35 4.85 87.76
N LEU A 4 2.20 5.54 86.96
CA LEU A 4 1.83 6.62 86.07
C LEU A 4 1.48 6.04 84.70
N LEU A 5 0.27 6.24 84.26
CA LEU A 5 -0.16 6.01 82.91
C LEU A 5 0.12 7.25 82.02
N LEU A 6 0.98 7.11 81.04
CA LEU A 6 1.19 8.08 79.93
C LEU A 6 0.29 7.75 78.72
N SER A 7 -0.65 8.62 78.47
CA SER A 7 -1.44 8.59 77.23
C SER A 7 -0.71 9.23 76.08
N SER A 8 -0.36 8.46 75.08
CA SER A 8 0.19 8.94 73.79
C SER A 8 -0.90 9.16 72.79
N SER A 9 -1.16 10.40 72.40
CA SER A 9 -2.01 10.80 71.29
C SER A 9 -1.34 10.55 69.97
N LEU A 10 -1.89 9.66 69.13
CA LEU A 10 -1.50 9.45 67.76
C LEU A 10 -2.11 10.54 66.87
N ILE A 11 -1.25 11.33 66.23
CA ILE A 11 -1.63 12.22 65.15
C ILE A 11 -1.68 11.39 63.88
N VAL A 12 -2.89 11.16 63.32
CA VAL A 12 -3.08 10.53 62.00
C VAL A 12 -2.91 11.62 60.94
N SER A 13 -1.78 11.59 60.24
CA SER A 13 -1.55 12.42 59.06
C SER A 13 -2.25 11.79 57.88
N GLY A 14 -3.34 12.41 57.43
CA GLY A 14 -4.09 11.96 56.26
C GLY A 14 -3.30 12.18 54.97
N CYS A 15 -2.79 11.11 54.37
CA CYS A 15 -2.34 11.12 52.97
C CYS A 15 -3.58 11.17 52.06
N THR A 16 -3.83 12.31 51.45
CA THR A 16 -4.75 12.45 50.34
C THR A 16 -4.13 11.78 49.10
N THR A 17 -4.51 10.54 48.85
CA THR A 17 -4.27 9.90 47.54
C THR A 17 -5.05 10.64 46.47
N LYS A 18 -4.34 11.33 45.60
CA LYS A 18 -4.90 11.81 44.34
C LYS A 18 -5.36 10.60 43.54
N ASN A 19 -6.68 10.42 43.46
CA ASN A 19 -7.28 9.55 42.46
C ASN A 19 -6.84 10.03 41.08
N GLN A 20 -5.92 9.33 40.44
CA GLN A 20 -5.76 9.39 38.99
C GLN A 20 -7.04 8.78 38.39
N ASN A 21 -7.92 9.65 37.89
CA ASN A 21 -9.00 9.25 37.01
C ASN A 21 -8.39 8.66 35.74
N THR A 22 -8.14 7.36 35.76
CA THR A 22 -8.01 6.60 34.52
C THR A 22 -9.44 6.50 33.97
N ASN A 23 -9.77 7.36 33.01
CA ASN A 23 -10.93 7.18 32.15
C ASN A 23 -10.74 5.88 31.32
N SER A 24 -10.93 4.72 31.93
CA SER A 24 -11.17 3.51 31.17
C SER A 24 -12.58 3.63 30.62
N THR A 25 -12.71 3.91 29.35
CA THR A 25 -14.00 3.78 28.64
C THR A 25 -14.49 2.35 28.86
N ALA A 26 -15.63 2.19 29.53
CA ALA A 26 -16.22 0.87 29.73
C ALA A 26 -16.46 0.23 28.34
N LYS A 27 -16.01 -1.03 28.16
CA LYS A 27 -16.26 -1.79 26.94
C LYS A 27 -17.75 -1.83 26.66
N LYS A 28 -18.16 -1.36 25.48
CA LYS A 28 -19.55 -1.42 25.05
C LYS A 28 -19.97 -2.84 24.71
N GLU A 29 -21.25 -3.16 24.87
CA GLU A 29 -21.84 -4.42 24.46
C GLU A 29 -21.76 -4.58 22.94
N ILE A 30 -21.37 -5.76 22.47
CA ILE A 30 -21.35 -6.12 21.06
C ILE A 30 -22.68 -6.78 20.71
N LYS A 31 -23.38 -6.22 19.74
CA LYS A 31 -24.66 -6.74 19.23
C LYS A 31 -24.43 -7.55 17.96
N THR A 32 -25.37 -8.41 17.59
CA THR A 32 -25.41 -9.09 16.29
C THR A 32 -26.54 -8.50 15.46
N ILE A 33 -26.30 -8.31 14.14
CA ILE A 33 -27.29 -7.82 13.21
C ILE A 33 -27.71 -8.95 12.25
N THR A 34 -29.00 -9.04 11.94
CA THR A 34 -29.55 -10.03 11.00
C THR A 34 -29.24 -9.65 9.56
N LEU A 35 -29.33 -10.60 8.62
CA LEU A 35 -29.19 -10.34 7.18
C LEU A 35 -30.24 -9.34 6.68
N GLU A 36 -31.46 -9.40 7.20
CA GLU A 36 -32.53 -8.48 6.84
C GLU A 36 -32.21 -7.06 7.27
N ASP A 37 -31.83 -6.87 8.56
CA ASP A 37 -31.49 -5.56 9.11
C ASP A 37 -30.20 -4.98 8.48
N PHE A 38 -29.21 -5.84 8.19
CA PHE A 38 -28.01 -5.44 7.48
C PHE A 38 -28.36 -4.88 6.08
N SER A 39 -29.15 -5.63 5.30
CA SER A 39 -29.55 -5.23 3.95
C SER A 39 -30.39 -3.95 3.94
N LYS A 40 -31.28 -3.79 4.93
CA LYS A 40 -32.14 -2.60 5.08
C LYS A 40 -31.33 -1.33 5.39
N ASN A 41 -30.21 -1.46 6.11
CA ASN A 41 -29.43 -0.33 6.59
C ASN A 41 -28.24 0.04 5.68
N ILE A 42 -27.95 -0.66 4.57
CA ILE A 42 -26.77 -0.42 3.73
C ILE A 42 -26.60 1.05 3.31
N ASN A 43 -27.69 1.79 3.11
CA ASN A 43 -27.65 3.20 2.71
C ASN A 43 -28.01 4.16 3.85
N ASN A 44 -28.07 3.69 5.08
CA ASN A 44 -28.41 4.50 6.25
C ASN A 44 -27.16 5.21 6.77
N SER A 45 -27.15 6.55 6.73
CA SER A 45 -26.02 7.39 7.15
C SER A 45 -25.69 7.34 8.64
N GLU A 46 -26.58 6.80 9.49
CA GLU A 46 -26.31 6.56 10.91
C GLU A 46 -25.31 5.43 11.14
N TYR A 47 -25.11 4.58 10.12
CA TYR A 47 -24.20 3.45 10.17
C TYR A 47 -22.93 3.75 9.37
N GLN A 48 -21.85 3.12 9.80
CA GLN A 48 -20.63 2.91 9.01
C GLN A 48 -20.35 1.42 8.93
N TYR A 49 -19.70 1.01 7.84
CA TYR A 49 -19.45 -0.39 7.55
C TYR A 49 -17.95 -0.65 7.52
N ILE A 50 -17.52 -1.71 8.20
CA ILE A 50 -16.13 -2.12 8.26
C ILE A 50 -15.98 -3.49 7.66
N ASP A 51 -15.13 -3.57 6.64
CA ASP A 51 -14.64 -4.81 6.06
C ASP A 51 -13.38 -5.24 6.80
N THR A 52 -13.42 -6.42 7.45
CA THR A 52 -12.27 -6.93 8.21
C THR A 52 -11.43 -7.94 7.44
N ARG A 53 -11.78 -8.19 6.19
CA ARG A 53 -11.04 -9.09 5.31
C ARG A 53 -9.71 -8.47 4.88
N ASN A 54 -8.84 -9.29 4.30
CA ASN A 54 -7.58 -8.85 3.72
C ASN A 54 -7.79 -8.02 2.43
N ASP A 55 -6.72 -7.40 1.94
CA ASP A 55 -6.75 -6.57 0.73
C ASP A 55 -7.24 -7.33 -0.50
N GLU A 56 -6.88 -8.60 -0.65
CA GLU A 56 -7.31 -9.44 -1.76
C GLU A 56 -8.84 -9.50 -1.85
N ALA A 57 -9.51 -9.84 -0.74
CA ALA A 57 -10.96 -9.92 -0.67
C ALA A 57 -11.63 -8.54 -0.82
N TYR A 58 -11.05 -7.50 -0.19
CA TYR A 58 -11.56 -6.13 -0.29
C TYR A 58 -11.47 -5.61 -1.72
N ASN A 59 -10.34 -5.82 -2.39
CA ASN A 59 -10.08 -5.28 -3.72
C ASN A 59 -10.95 -5.92 -4.81
N GLY A 60 -11.39 -7.19 -4.65
CA GLY A 60 -12.26 -7.79 -5.67
C GLY A 60 -12.30 -9.30 -5.76
N PHE A 61 -11.32 -10.01 -5.19
CA PHE A 61 -11.28 -11.47 -5.26
C PHE A 61 -12.43 -12.14 -4.49
N LYS A 62 -12.87 -13.30 -4.99
CA LYS A 62 -13.91 -14.13 -4.38
C LYS A 62 -13.31 -15.08 -3.34
N VAL A 63 -12.72 -14.49 -2.30
CA VAL A 63 -12.14 -15.27 -1.20
C VAL A 63 -13.26 -16.01 -0.46
N ASP A 64 -12.96 -17.20 0.07
CA ASP A 64 -13.89 -18.06 0.81
C ASP A 64 -15.12 -18.51 -0.03
N ASP A 65 -14.91 -18.72 -1.33
CA ASP A 65 -15.93 -19.20 -2.26
C ASP A 65 -17.23 -18.35 -2.28
N ILE A 66 -17.10 -17.02 -2.07
CA ILE A 66 -18.24 -16.11 -2.28
C ILE A 66 -18.52 -15.94 -3.77
N LYS A 67 -19.79 -15.79 -4.13
CA LYS A 67 -20.21 -15.65 -5.54
C LYS A 67 -19.84 -14.30 -6.12
N ASN A 68 -20.03 -13.22 -5.37
CA ASN A 68 -19.74 -11.85 -5.80
C ASN A 68 -18.63 -11.28 -4.93
N GLY A 69 -17.44 -11.00 -5.53
CA GLY A 69 -16.27 -10.43 -4.87
C GLY A 69 -16.39 -8.93 -4.62
N GLY A 70 -15.36 -8.38 -3.97
CA GLY A 70 -15.29 -6.96 -3.62
C GLY A 70 -15.87 -6.64 -2.24
N HIS A 71 -15.99 -5.33 -1.97
CA HIS A 71 -16.42 -4.78 -0.69
C HIS A 71 -17.73 -4.00 -0.83
N LEU A 72 -18.43 -3.77 0.27
CA LEU A 72 -19.59 -2.88 0.29
C LEU A 72 -19.18 -1.47 -0.13
N LYS A 73 -19.96 -0.86 -0.99
CA LYS A 73 -19.78 0.53 -1.36
C LYS A 73 -19.74 1.42 -0.11
N ASN A 74 -18.73 2.26 -0.02
CA ASN A 74 -18.45 3.15 1.13
C ASN A 74 -18.07 2.41 2.43
N SER A 75 -17.71 1.12 2.41
CA SER A 75 -17.13 0.49 3.58
C SER A 75 -15.69 0.94 3.80
N ILE A 76 -15.30 0.95 5.05
CA ILE A 76 -13.94 1.25 5.49
C ILE A 76 -13.21 -0.09 5.63
N GLN A 77 -12.03 -0.17 5.05
CA GLN A 77 -11.17 -1.32 5.25
C GLN A 77 -10.45 -1.21 6.60
N TYR A 78 -10.68 -2.20 7.46
CA TYR A 78 -9.94 -2.38 8.70
C TYR A 78 -9.65 -3.87 8.89
N SER A 79 -8.64 -4.36 8.19
CA SER A 79 -8.27 -5.77 8.21
C SER A 79 -8.00 -6.28 9.63
N ALA A 80 -8.46 -7.50 9.92
CA ALA A 80 -8.17 -8.16 11.20
C ALA A 80 -6.66 -8.38 11.43
N SER A 81 -5.84 -8.33 10.37
CA SER A 81 -4.38 -8.40 10.44
C SER A 81 -3.74 -7.19 11.12
N PHE A 82 -4.43 -6.04 11.19
CA PHE A 82 -3.92 -4.83 11.85
C PHE A 82 -3.91 -4.95 13.38
N ILE A 83 -4.71 -5.87 13.94
CA ILE A 83 -4.79 -6.06 15.39
C ILE A 83 -3.43 -6.49 15.96
N GLY A 84 -2.91 -5.68 16.88
CA GLY A 84 -1.60 -5.91 17.51
C GLY A 84 -0.39 -5.43 16.69
N LYS A 85 -0.60 -4.82 15.53
CA LYS A 85 0.48 -4.23 14.72
C LYS A 85 0.67 -2.71 14.97
N VAL A 86 -0.26 -2.09 15.68
CA VAL A 86 -0.25 -0.67 16.07
C VAL A 86 0.12 -0.54 17.54
N ASN A 87 0.93 0.45 17.89
CA ASN A 87 1.21 0.76 19.29
C ASN A 87 -0.08 1.10 20.05
N LYS A 88 -0.20 0.57 21.26
CA LYS A 88 -1.45 0.62 22.04
C LYS A 88 -1.96 2.05 22.29
N ASP A 89 -1.06 2.99 22.50
CA ASP A 89 -1.36 4.41 22.72
C ASP A 89 -1.77 5.15 21.45
N LYS A 90 -1.49 4.57 20.27
CA LYS A 90 -1.82 5.13 18.95
C LYS A 90 -3.05 4.46 18.29
N GLU A 91 -3.64 3.43 18.91
CA GLU A 91 -4.77 2.69 18.35
C GLU A 91 -5.99 3.57 18.05
N ASP A 92 -6.36 4.48 18.95
CA ASP A 92 -7.49 5.40 18.74
C ASP A 92 -7.22 6.33 17.54
N LYS A 93 -5.99 6.83 17.40
CA LYS A 93 -5.59 7.66 16.26
C LYS A 93 -5.67 6.85 14.96
N PHE A 94 -5.10 5.64 14.93
CA PHE A 94 -5.14 4.77 13.75
C PHE A 94 -6.57 4.53 13.26
N ILE A 95 -7.47 4.15 14.15
CA ILE A 95 -8.87 3.88 13.82
C ILE A 95 -9.57 5.15 13.29
N SER A 96 -9.33 6.29 13.91
CA SER A 96 -9.84 7.58 13.43
C SER A 96 -9.29 7.95 12.05
N ASP A 97 -8.01 7.71 11.82
CA ASP A 97 -7.34 8.00 10.55
C ASP A 97 -7.81 7.09 9.40
N LYS A 98 -8.24 5.86 9.71
CA LYS A 98 -8.99 5.00 8.77
C LYS A 98 -10.38 5.54 8.43
N GLY A 99 -10.85 6.58 9.11
CA GLY A 99 -12.11 7.25 8.84
C GLY A 99 -13.29 6.80 9.69
N LEU A 100 -13.05 6.03 10.77
CA LEU A 100 -14.11 5.60 11.67
C LEU A 100 -14.56 6.74 12.60
N ASP A 101 -15.89 6.92 12.70
CA ASP A 101 -16.53 7.90 13.56
C ASP A 101 -17.21 7.22 14.75
N LYS A 102 -16.77 7.52 15.98
CA LYS A 102 -17.38 7.00 17.22
C LYS A 102 -18.86 7.38 17.43
N LYS A 103 -19.36 8.37 16.70
CA LYS A 103 -20.76 8.79 16.78
C LYS A 103 -21.69 7.91 15.94
N LYS A 104 -21.14 7.14 15.00
CA LYS A 104 -21.91 6.24 14.13
C LYS A 104 -22.00 4.84 14.72
N LYS A 105 -23.11 4.15 14.46
CA LYS A 105 -23.25 2.72 14.67
C LYS A 105 -22.34 1.98 13.72
N THR A 106 -21.51 1.08 14.21
CA THR A 106 -20.45 0.42 13.43
C THR A 106 -20.84 -1.02 13.14
N ILE A 107 -21.14 -1.33 11.88
CA ILE A 107 -21.39 -2.71 11.44
C ILE A 107 -20.08 -3.29 10.89
N ILE A 108 -19.67 -4.43 11.44
CA ILE A 108 -18.46 -5.15 11.05
C ILE A 108 -18.87 -6.41 10.31
N TYR A 109 -18.27 -6.67 9.17
CA TYR A 109 -18.53 -7.85 8.37
C TYR A 109 -17.27 -8.54 7.87
N ASP A 110 -17.35 -9.86 7.76
CA ASP A 110 -16.33 -10.77 7.18
C ASP A 110 -17.02 -12.09 6.84
N THR A 111 -16.39 -12.92 6.04
CA THR A 111 -16.73 -14.35 5.89
C THR A 111 -16.24 -15.18 7.08
N ASN A 112 -15.17 -14.72 7.75
CA ASN A 112 -14.58 -15.35 8.94
C ASN A 112 -15.07 -14.68 10.23
N LYS A 113 -15.83 -15.44 11.05
CA LYS A 113 -16.38 -14.96 12.32
C LYS A 113 -15.33 -14.63 13.38
N ASP A 114 -14.16 -15.24 13.33
CA ASP A 114 -13.07 -14.91 14.25
C ASP A 114 -12.50 -13.52 13.97
N ASN A 115 -12.41 -13.14 12.70
CA ASN A 115 -11.98 -11.80 12.31
C ASN A 115 -12.98 -10.74 12.79
N THR A 116 -14.28 -10.93 12.50
CA THR A 116 -15.32 -10.00 12.99
C THR A 116 -15.30 -9.89 14.51
N SER A 117 -15.08 -10.99 15.22
CA SER A 117 -15.00 -10.99 16.69
C SER A 117 -13.80 -10.23 17.21
N LYS A 118 -12.61 -10.46 16.67
CA LYS A 118 -11.37 -9.74 17.05
C LYS A 118 -11.51 -8.23 16.88
N VAL A 119 -12.00 -7.79 15.71
CA VAL A 119 -12.18 -6.37 15.42
C VAL A 119 -13.31 -5.76 16.26
N ALA A 120 -14.43 -6.49 16.45
CA ALA A 120 -15.52 -6.05 17.31
C ALA A 120 -15.07 -5.82 18.76
N ASP A 121 -14.31 -6.78 19.32
CA ASP A 121 -13.77 -6.66 20.67
C ASP A 121 -12.86 -5.44 20.82
N LYS A 122 -12.00 -5.19 19.82
CA LYS A 122 -11.13 -4.03 19.78
C LYS A 122 -11.94 -2.74 19.78
N LEU A 123 -12.85 -2.56 18.83
CA LEU A 123 -13.63 -1.33 18.68
C LEU A 123 -14.56 -1.08 19.86
N ALA A 124 -15.20 -2.12 20.41
CA ALA A 124 -16.03 -2.00 21.60
C ALA A 124 -15.22 -1.56 22.82
N SER A 125 -13.98 -2.04 22.98
CA SER A 125 -13.06 -1.62 24.06
C SER A 125 -12.66 -0.14 23.97
N LEU A 126 -12.70 0.42 22.76
CA LEU A 126 -12.43 1.83 22.48
C LEU A 126 -13.68 2.71 22.47
N GLY A 127 -14.85 2.13 22.83
CA GLY A 127 -16.09 2.84 23.02
C GLY A 127 -16.97 3.00 21.78
N TYR A 128 -16.69 2.30 20.68
CA TYR A 128 -17.58 2.25 19.51
C TYR A 128 -18.85 1.45 19.82
N GLU A 129 -19.99 1.81 19.22
CA GLU A 129 -21.21 1.01 19.24
C GLU A 129 -21.14 0.01 18.08
N VAL A 130 -20.98 -1.28 18.41
CA VAL A 130 -20.58 -2.31 17.44
C VAL A 130 -21.69 -3.32 17.21
N TYR A 131 -21.91 -3.65 15.94
CA TYR A 131 -22.79 -4.70 15.45
C TYR A 131 -21.98 -5.66 14.58
N LYS A 132 -21.97 -6.98 14.93
CA LYS A 132 -21.37 -8.02 14.08
C LYS A 132 -22.38 -8.54 13.08
N PHE A 133 -21.93 -8.66 11.84
CA PHE A 133 -22.67 -9.32 10.78
C PHE A 133 -21.96 -10.60 10.35
N ASP A 134 -22.49 -11.74 10.80
CA ASP A 134 -21.88 -13.06 10.63
C ASP A 134 -22.35 -13.81 9.36
N ASP A 135 -23.32 -13.29 8.63
CA ASP A 135 -23.91 -13.89 7.43
C ASP A 135 -23.44 -13.21 6.12
N TYR A 136 -22.25 -12.59 6.12
CA TYR A 136 -21.76 -11.87 4.93
C TYR A 136 -21.66 -12.75 3.69
N LYS A 137 -21.27 -14.02 3.82
CA LYS A 137 -21.27 -14.95 2.67
C LYS A 137 -22.66 -15.08 2.04
N LYS A 138 -23.71 -15.23 2.83
CA LYS A 138 -25.10 -15.28 2.32
C LYS A 138 -25.50 -14.00 1.59
N PHE A 139 -25.05 -12.85 2.09
CA PHE A 139 -25.27 -11.56 1.46
C PHE A 139 -24.55 -11.47 0.11
N ALA A 140 -23.26 -11.81 0.06
CA ALA A 140 -22.41 -11.75 -1.13
C ALA A 140 -22.81 -12.79 -2.19
N ASP A 141 -23.36 -13.94 -1.79
CA ASP A 141 -23.80 -14.98 -2.72
C ASP A 141 -25.14 -14.65 -3.40
N ASN A 142 -25.89 -13.67 -2.91
CA ASN A 142 -27.14 -13.25 -3.50
C ASN A 142 -26.92 -12.19 -4.60
N ASP A 143 -27.26 -12.54 -5.85
CA ASP A 143 -27.11 -11.64 -7.01
C ASP A 143 -27.88 -10.33 -6.90
N ALA A 144 -28.98 -10.28 -6.13
CA ALA A 144 -29.70 -9.03 -5.87
C ALA A 144 -28.86 -7.99 -5.12
N ASN A 145 -27.82 -8.43 -4.39
CA ASN A 145 -26.93 -7.56 -3.64
C ASN A 145 -25.69 -7.11 -4.42
N LYS A 146 -25.47 -7.66 -5.63
CA LYS A 146 -24.29 -7.35 -6.45
C LYS A 146 -24.09 -5.85 -6.69
N ALA A 147 -25.18 -5.10 -6.85
CA ALA A 147 -25.12 -3.65 -7.05
C ALA A 147 -24.60 -2.86 -5.82
N ASN A 148 -24.57 -3.48 -4.64
CA ASN A 148 -24.03 -2.90 -3.42
C ASN A 148 -22.53 -3.20 -3.23
N LEU A 149 -21.95 -4.04 -4.07
CA LEU A 149 -20.55 -4.44 -4.02
C LEU A 149 -19.74 -3.71 -5.10
N VAL A 150 -18.53 -3.34 -4.77
CA VAL A 150 -17.57 -2.71 -5.67
C VAL A 150 -16.23 -3.43 -5.60
N SER A 151 -15.57 -3.51 -6.75
CA SER A 151 -14.21 -4.06 -6.89
C SER A 151 -13.35 -3.05 -7.63
N TYR A 152 -12.05 -3.04 -7.36
CA TYR A 152 -11.14 -2.28 -8.18
C TYR A 152 -11.03 -2.91 -9.58
N PRO A 153 -10.99 -2.12 -10.67
CA PRO A 153 -10.96 -2.66 -12.03
C PRO A 153 -9.82 -3.65 -12.29
N GLU A 154 -8.65 -3.39 -11.72
CA GLU A 154 -7.44 -4.18 -11.94
C GLU A 154 -6.99 -4.93 -10.67
N TYR A 155 -7.95 -5.33 -9.82
CA TYR A 155 -7.68 -5.99 -8.53
C TYR A 155 -6.77 -7.21 -8.66
N GLN A 156 -6.81 -7.91 -9.79
CA GLN A 156 -5.99 -9.09 -10.07
C GLN A 156 -4.48 -8.81 -10.07
N ASN A 157 -4.06 -7.56 -10.17
CA ASN A 157 -2.64 -7.18 -10.20
C ASN A 157 -1.97 -7.24 -8.81
N LEU A 158 -2.76 -7.24 -7.72
CA LEU A 158 -2.27 -7.35 -6.34
C LEU A 158 -2.80 -8.64 -5.72
N VAL A 159 -1.92 -9.61 -5.48
CA VAL A 159 -2.29 -10.96 -5.06
C VAL A 159 -1.78 -11.26 -3.64
N SER A 160 -2.46 -12.17 -2.94
CA SER A 160 -2.02 -12.65 -1.62
C SER A 160 -0.92 -13.72 -1.73
N PRO A 161 -0.17 -13.99 -0.64
CA PRO A 161 0.70 -15.16 -0.54
C PRO A 161 -0.04 -16.47 -0.81
N GLN A 162 -1.31 -16.59 -0.39
CA GLN A 162 -2.12 -17.78 -0.63
C GLN A 162 -2.40 -17.99 -2.12
N TRP A 163 -2.72 -16.94 -2.85
CA TRP A 163 -2.93 -16.99 -4.30
C TRP A 163 -1.67 -17.51 -5.03
N VAL A 164 -0.49 -17.00 -4.64
CA VAL A 164 0.80 -17.45 -5.19
C VAL A 164 1.09 -18.92 -4.81
N LYS A 165 0.78 -19.31 -3.56
CA LYS A 165 0.91 -20.70 -3.10
C LYS A 165 0.03 -21.64 -3.90
N ASP A 166 -1.20 -21.26 -4.20
CA ASP A 166 -2.14 -22.05 -4.97
C ASP A 166 -1.62 -22.34 -6.39
N ILE A 167 -1.03 -21.35 -7.06
CA ILE A 167 -0.37 -21.57 -8.36
C ILE A 167 0.80 -22.54 -8.22
N LYS A 168 1.64 -22.39 -7.20
CA LYS A 168 2.78 -23.29 -6.95
C LYS A 168 2.34 -24.73 -6.68
N ASP A 169 1.16 -24.90 -6.09
CA ASP A 169 0.55 -26.21 -5.85
C ASP A 169 -0.18 -26.80 -7.08
N GLY A 170 -0.11 -26.10 -8.23
CA GLY A 170 -0.75 -26.53 -9.48
C GLY A 170 -2.25 -26.27 -9.53
N LYS A 171 -2.78 -25.47 -8.60
CA LYS A 171 -4.17 -25.01 -8.65
C LYS A 171 -4.33 -23.86 -9.66
N LYS A 172 -5.56 -23.56 -10.01
CA LYS A 172 -5.92 -22.39 -10.85
C LYS A 172 -6.75 -21.42 -10.04
N PRO A 173 -6.11 -20.55 -9.22
CA PRO A 173 -6.84 -19.56 -8.45
C PRO A 173 -7.55 -18.57 -9.38
N GLU A 174 -8.52 -17.84 -8.85
CA GLU A 174 -9.27 -16.82 -9.58
C GLU A 174 -8.33 -15.89 -10.33
N THR A 175 -8.74 -15.49 -11.55
CA THR A 175 -8.00 -14.62 -12.46
C THR A 175 -6.72 -15.20 -13.09
N TYR A 176 -6.25 -16.37 -12.68
CA TYR A 176 -5.11 -17.03 -13.33
C TYR A 176 -5.61 -17.86 -14.53
N THR A 177 -5.40 -17.34 -15.73
CA THR A 177 -5.81 -17.97 -16.98
C THR A 177 -4.67 -18.58 -17.76
N ASN A 178 -3.43 -18.27 -17.39
CA ASN A 178 -2.21 -18.76 -18.02
C ASN A 178 -1.84 -20.17 -17.52
N ASN A 179 -0.93 -20.84 -18.23
CA ASN A 179 -0.35 -22.11 -17.80
C ASN A 179 1.18 -22.02 -17.59
N ASP A 180 1.75 -20.84 -17.78
CA ASP A 180 3.18 -20.55 -17.62
C ASP A 180 3.37 -19.31 -16.74
N TYR A 181 4.19 -19.46 -15.70
CA TYR A 181 4.49 -18.38 -14.76
C TYR A 181 5.95 -18.41 -14.31
N ALA A 182 6.40 -17.29 -13.77
CA ALA A 182 7.64 -17.21 -13.02
C ALA A 182 7.46 -16.29 -11.81
N ILE A 183 8.12 -16.61 -10.71
CA ILE A 183 8.14 -15.82 -9.49
C ILE A 183 9.51 -15.17 -9.36
N PHE A 184 9.55 -13.86 -9.14
CA PHE A 184 10.78 -13.10 -8.95
C PHE A 184 10.79 -12.38 -7.60
N GLU A 185 11.86 -12.61 -6.85
CA GLU A 185 12.28 -11.66 -5.84
C GLU A 185 12.93 -10.46 -6.57
N VAL A 186 12.53 -9.26 -6.22
CA VAL A 186 13.03 -8.04 -6.85
C VAL A 186 13.79 -7.20 -5.84
N SER A 187 15.08 -7.00 -6.06
CA SER A 187 15.92 -6.10 -5.29
C SER A 187 17.15 -5.67 -6.10
N TRP A 188 17.89 -4.70 -5.60
CA TRP A 188 19.14 -4.26 -6.22
C TRP A 188 20.29 -5.23 -5.96
N GLY A 189 21.16 -5.38 -6.96
CA GLY A 189 22.43 -6.09 -6.88
C GLY A 189 22.38 -7.50 -7.46
N GLU A 190 23.54 -8.08 -7.64
CA GLU A 190 23.75 -9.46 -8.14
C GLU A 190 24.70 -10.23 -7.23
N GLY A 191 24.58 -11.56 -7.20
CA GLY A 191 25.41 -12.44 -6.39
C GLY A 191 25.35 -12.07 -4.91
N ASP A 192 26.49 -11.81 -4.28
CA ASP A 192 26.57 -11.46 -2.85
C ASP A 192 25.89 -10.13 -2.49
N LYS A 193 25.68 -9.25 -3.48
CA LYS A 193 24.99 -7.97 -3.29
C LYS A 193 23.47 -8.11 -3.28
N ALA A 194 22.91 -9.19 -3.81
CA ALA A 194 21.48 -9.48 -3.78
C ALA A 194 21.07 -9.96 -2.37
N ILE A 195 21.10 -9.04 -1.41
CA ILE A 195 20.95 -9.36 0.02
C ILE A 195 19.56 -9.94 0.31
N ASN A 196 18.52 -9.41 -0.30
CA ASN A 196 17.14 -9.84 -0.08
C ASN A 196 16.86 -11.22 -0.69
N TYR A 197 17.61 -11.62 -1.71
CA TYR A 197 17.48 -12.95 -2.34
C TYR A 197 18.16 -14.08 -1.55
N LYS A 198 18.93 -13.77 -0.51
CA LYS A 198 19.61 -14.82 0.31
C LYS A 198 18.64 -15.78 0.99
N GLU A 199 17.43 -15.34 1.29
CA GLU A 199 16.30 -16.17 1.63
C GLU A 199 15.13 -15.75 0.74
N HIS A 200 14.51 -16.67 0.03
CA HIS A 200 13.48 -16.36 -0.95
C HIS A 200 12.42 -17.46 -1.03
N ILE A 201 11.29 -17.17 -1.69
CA ILE A 201 10.25 -18.17 -1.96
C ILE A 201 10.86 -19.31 -2.76
N LYS A 202 10.70 -20.55 -2.30
CA LYS A 202 11.21 -21.73 -2.96
C LYS A 202 10.84 -21.76 -4.44
N GLY A 203 11.85 -21.85 -5.33
CA GLY A 203 11.70 -21.81 -6.79
C GLY A 203 11.57 -20.42 -7.39
N ALA A 204 11.63 -19.35 -6.59
CA ALA A 204 11.69 -17.99 -7.13
C ALA A 204 13.08 -17.67 -7.70
N TYR A 205 13.11 -16.82 -8.71
CA TYR A 205 14.33 -16.26 -9.29
C TYR A 205 14.61 -14.88 -8.69
N HIS A 206 15.85 -14.43 -8.84
CA HIS A 206 16.20 -13.04 -8.55
C HIS A 206 15.97 -12.16 -9.77
N PHE A 207 15.56 -10.90 -9.54
CA PHE A 207 15.53 -9.86 -10.56
C PHE A 207 16.24 -8.61 -10.03
N ASN A 208 17.43 -8.33 -10.57
CA ASN A 208 18.17 -7.12 -10.26
C ASN A 208 17.55 -5.91 -10.98
N THR A 209 17.25 -4.83 -10.25
CA THR A 209 16.68 -3.60 -10.82
C THR A 209 17.55 -2.97 -11.91
N ASP A 210 18.88 -3.13 -11.84
CA ASP A 210 19.81 -2.65 -12.88
C ASP A 210 19.55 -3.26 -14.27
N TRP A 211 18.74 -4.31 -14.38
CA TRP A 211 18.39 -4.87 -15.71
C TRP A 211 17.37 -4.05 -16.48
N VAL A 212 16.66 -3.14 -15.80
CA VAL A 212 15.68 -2.26 -16.43
C VAL A 212 16.07 -0.78 -16.39
N GLU A 213 17.01 -0.39 -15.52
CA GLU A 213 17.43 0.99 -15.36
C GLU A 213 18.96 1.17 -15.40
N ASP A 214 19.43 2.40 -15.61
CA ASP A 214 20.87 2.71 -15.69
C ASP A 214 21.19 4.12 -15.19
N GLY A 215 22.34 4.20 -14.50
CA GLY A 215 22.90 5.50 -14.12
C GLY A 215 23.42 6.33 -15.31
N PRO A 216 23.66 7.63 -15.12
CA PRO A 216 23.60 8.37 -13.85
C PRO A 216 22.20 8.89 -13.47
N VAL A 217 21.23 8.87 -14.38
CA VAL A 217 19.88 9.42 -14.14
C VAL A 217 18.92 8.38 -13.58
N TRP A 218 19.22 7.10 -13.76
CA TRP A 218 18.43 5.95 -13.33
C TRP A 218 17.08 5.81 -14.07
N ASN A 219 17.06 6.27 -15.32
CA ASN A 219 15.93 6.05 -16.21
C ASN A 219 15.95 4.63 -16.80
N LEU A 220 14.84 4.24 -17.42
CA LEU A 220 14.78 2.99 -18.18
C LEU A 220 15.95 2.91 -19.17
N ARG A 221 16.53 1.72 -19.26
CA ARG A 221 17.46 1.35 -20.33
C ARG A 221 16.76 1.41 -21.68
N SER A 222 17.55 1.34 -22.75
CA SER A 222 17.00 1.22 -24.08
C SER A 222 16.09 -0.02 -24.22
N ALA A 223 15.09 0.07 -25.08
CA ALA A 223 14.17 -1.05 -25.34
C ALA A 223 14.90 -2.35 -25.74
N GLU A 224 16.02 -2.22 -26.47
CA GLU A 224 16.85 -3.36 -26.88
C GLU A 224 17.55 -4.03 -25.71
N GLU A 225 18.13 -3.23 -24.78
CA GLU A 225 18.77 -3.74 -23.57
C GLU A 225 17.76 -4.41 -22.64
N ILE A 226 16.60 -3.76 -22.42
CA ILE A 226 15.52 -4.35 -21.63
C ILE A 226 15.08 -5.67 -22.26
N LYS A 227 14.81 -5.71 -23.57
CA LYS A 227 14.46 -6.95 -24.26
C LYS A 227 15.47 -8.06 -24.01
N LYS A 228 16.76 -7.75 -24.20
CA LYS A 228 17.85 -8.70 -23.97
C LYS A 228 17.86 -9.22 -22.54
N ASN A 229 17.71 -8.34 -21.55
CA ASN A 229 17.72 -8.71 -20.14
C ASN A 229 16.49 -9.55 -19.76
N LEU A 230 15.29 -9.18 -20.23
CA LEU A 230 14.09 -9.96 -20.00
C LEU A 230 14.16 -11.37 -20.58
N LEU A 231 14.70 -11.51 -21.79
CA LEU A 231 14.89 -12.82 -22.43
C LEU A 231 15.86 -13.72 -21.63
N LYS A 232 16.94 -13.17 -21.08
CA LYS A 232 17.86 -13.92 -20.20
C LYS A 232 17.16 -14.44 -18.95
N GLN A 233 16.16 -13.70 -18.44
CA GLN A 233 15.37 -14.11 -17.31
C GLN A 233 14.18 -15.02 -17.69
N GLY A 234 14.07 -15.42 -18.94
CA GLY A 234 12.96 -16.23 -19.43
C GLY A 234 11.60 -15.52 -19.38
N ILE A 235 11.62 -14.18 -19.37
CA ILE A 235 10.41 -13.35 -19.35
C ILE A 235 9.96 -13.07 -20.76
N THR A 236 8.69 -13.38 -21.05
CA THR A 236 8.03 -13.12 -22.34
C THR A 236 6.74 -12.33 -22.11
N SER A 237 6.22 -11.71 -23.16
CA SER A 237 5.00 -10.90 -23.10
C SER A 237 3.75 -11.68 -22.63
N ASN A 238 3.73 -12.99 -22.81
CA ASN A 238 2.57 -13.85 -22.52
C ASN A 238 2.71 -14.67 -21.23
N LYS A 239 3.87 -14.63 -20.55
CA LYS A 239 4.09 -15.35 -19.30
C LYS A 239 3.49 -14.53 -18.14
N THR A 240 2.86 -15.20 -17.17
CA THR A 240 2.47 -14.55 -15.91
C THR A 240 3.72 -14.33 -15.06
N ILE A 241 4.03 -13.09 -14.75
CA ILE A 241 5.15 -12.70 -13.89
C ILE A 241 4.63 -12.28 -12.53
N ILE A 242 5.03 -13.00 -11.50
CA ILE A 242 4.69 -12.71 -10.11
C ILE A 242 5.92 -12.10 -9.45
N ILE A 243 5.77 -10.90 -8.91
CA ILE A 243 6.85 -10.15 -8.28
C ILE A 243 6.57 -10.04 -6.78
N TYR A 244 7.61 -10.17 -5.97
CA TYR A 244 7.60 -9.72 -4.59
C TYR A 244 8.93 -9.05 -4.24
N SER A 245 8.92 -8.20 -3.23
CA SER A 245 10.10 -7.48 -2.76
C SER A 245 9.96 -7.15 -1.28
N ASP A 246 11.05 -7.23 -0.55
CA ASP A 246 11.16 -6.67 0.80
C ASP A 246 11.70 -5.23 0.78
N ASP A 247 12.17 -4.75 -0.38
CA ASP A 247 12.34 -3.33 -0.65
C ASP A 247 10.98 -2.72 -1.01
N ALA A 248 10.60 -1.67 -0.31
CA ALA A 248 9.25 -1.11 -0.41
C ALA A 248 8.86 -0.58 -1.80
N SER A 249 9.81 -0.34 -2.70
CA SER A 249 9.54 0.24 -4.03
C SER A 249 10.09 -0.57 -5.21
N ALA A 250 11.11 -1.39 -4.99
CA ALA A 250 11.79 -2.11 -6.09
C ALA A 250 10.85 -3.01 -6.90
N GLY A 251 9.97 -3.78 -6.23
CA GLY A 251 8.98 -4.61 -6.91
C GLY A 251 8.03 -3.82 -7.79
N PHE A 252 7.56 -2.66 -7.32
CA PHE A 252 6.67 -1.78 -8.10
C PHE A 252 7.40 -1.10 -9.24
N ARG A 253 8.68 -0.73 -9.05
CA ARG A 253 9.55 -0.20 -10.12
C ARG A 253 9.67 -1.19 -11.28
N VAL A 254 9.94 -2.44 -10.98
CA VAL A 254 10.04 -3.49 -12.01
C VAL A 254 8.65 -3.82 -12.59
N ASN A 255 7.57 -3.83 -11.78
CA ASN A 255 6.21 -3.98 -12.29
C ASN A 255 5.89 -2.94 -13.39
N TRP A 256 6.18 -1.66 -13.12
CA TRP A 256 6.00 -0.59 -14.10
C TRP A 256 6.83 -0.83 -15.39
N ALA A 257 8.11 -1.17 -15.24
CA ALA A 257 8.99 -1.43 -16.37
C ALA A 257 8.53 -2.62 -17.23
N LEU A 258 8.07 -3.71 -16.61
CA LEU A 258 7.53 -4.87 -17.31
C LEU A 258 6.22 -4.55 -18.03
N LYS A 259 5.33 -3.77 -17.44
CA LYS A 259 4.10 -3.30 -18.09
C LYS A 259 4.43 -2.37 -19.27
N TRP A 260 5.36 -1.43 -19.10
CA TRP A 260 5.85 -0.59 -20.18
C TRP A 260 6.41 -1.42 -21.33
N ALA A 261 7.18 -2.47 -21.03
CA ALA A 261 7.73 -3.38 -22.03
C ALA A 261 6.66 -4.21 -22.75
N GLY A 262 5.49 -4.44 -22.14
CA GLY A 262 4.40 -5.21 -22.76
C GLY A 262 4.19 -6.61 -22.20
N VAL A 263 4.65 -6.90 -20.98
CA VAL A 263 4.25 -8.12 -20.27
C VAL A 263 2.80 -7.97 -19.85
N LYS A 264 1.94 -8.84 -20.35
CA LYS A 264 0.47 -8.71 -20.23
C LYS A 264 -0.06 -9.01 -18.82
N ASP A 265 0.57 -9.91 -18.10
CA ASP A 265 0.15 -10.37 -16.77
C ASP A 265 1.31 -10.24 -15.79
N VAL A 266 1.39 -9.09 -15.12
CA VAL A 266 2.37 -8.80 -14.08
C VAL A 266 1.63 -8.57 -12.77
N ARG A 267 1.91 -9.41 -11.76
CA ARG A 267 1.26 -9.38 -10.46
C ARG A 267 2.27 -9.11 -9.36
N VAL A 268 1.85 -8.32 -8.38
CA VAL A 268 2.65 -8.06 -7.18
C VAL A 268 2.05 -8.83 -6.02
N MET A 269 2.87 -9.63 -5.34
CA MET A 269 2.47 -10.29 -4.10
C MET A 269 2.57 -9.30 -2.95
N ASN A 270 1.44 -9.04 -2.31
CA ASN A 270 1.32 -8.07 -1.23
C ASN A 270 2.03 -8.54 0.04
N GLY A 271 2.76 -7.64 0.70
CA GLY A 271 3.43 -7.89 1.97
C GLY A 271 4.78 -8.60 1.89
N GLY A 272 5.33 -8.84 0.67
CA GLY A 272 6.69 -9.35 0.46
C GLY A 272 6.96 -10.74 1.03
N LEU A 273 8.24 -11.08 1.23
CA LEU A 273 8.66 -12.35 1.83
C LEU A 273 8.16 -12.50 3.27
N LYS A 274 8.02 -11.39 3.99
CA LYS A 274 7.48 -11.40 5.35
C LYS A 274 6.09 -12.00 5.40
N ALA A 275 5.16 -11.55 4.56
CA ALA A 275 3.79 -12.07 4.52
C ALA A 275 3.75 -13.55 4.08
N TRP A 276 4.64 -13.96 3.18
CA TRP A 276 4.81 -15.36 2.79
C TRP A 276 5.19 -16.26 3.99
N LYS A 277 6.16 -15.79 4.79
CA LYS A 277 6.63 -16.51 6.00
C LYS A 277 5.57 -16.51 7.12
N GLU A 278 4.85 -15.39 7.31
CA GLU A 278 3.76 -15.30 8.28
C GLU A 278 2.60 -16.26 7.91
N ALA A 279 2.40 -16.54 6.61
CA ALA A 279 1.46 -17.56 6.13
C ALA A 279 1.97 -19.01 6.31
N GLY A 280 3.20 -19.21 6.81
CA GLY A 280 3.78 -20.54 7.08
C GLY A 280 4.29 -21.26 5.83
N PHE A 281 4.58 -20.55 4.74
CA PHE A 281 5.02 -21.16 3.48
C PHE A 281 6.53 -21.28 3.38
N GLU A 282 6.98 -22.25 2.58
CA GLU A 282 8.39 -22.62 2.47
C GLU A 282 9.24 -21.56 1.75
N THR A 283 10.43 -21.34 2.30
CA THR A 283 11.52 -20.56 1.70
C THR A 283 12.71 -21.46 1.37
N GLU A 284 13.65 -20.94 0.61
CA GLU A 284 14.95 -21.56 0.37
C GLU A 284 16.07 -20.50 0.28
N THR A 285 17.31 -20.98 0.29
CA THR A 285 18.54 -20.15 0.21
C THR A 285 19.40 -20.48 -1.01
N THR A 286 19.01 -21.49 -1.79
CA THR A 286 19.75 -21.89 -3.00
C THR A 286 19.26 -21.07 -4.18
N ALA A 287 20.16 -20.32 -4.80
CA ALA A 287 19.83 -19.50 -5.96
C ALA A 287 19.34 -20.33 -7.15
N ASN A 288 18.26 -19.89 -7.77
CA ASN A 288 17.69 -20.48 -8.97
C ASN A 288 18.11 -19.70 -10.22
N THR A 289 18.34 -20.42 -11.31
CA THR A 289 18.65 -19.82 -12.61
C THR A 289 17.47 -20.02 -13.57
N PRO A 290 16.87 -18.95 -14.12
CA PRO A 290 15.79 -19.10 -15.07
C PRO A 290 16.28 -19.67 -16.41
N LYS A 291 15.39 -20.34 -17.11
CA LYS A 291 15.65 -20.77 -18.49
C LYS A 291 15.45 -19.57 -19.41
N GLU A 292 16.48 -19.22 -20.20
CA GLU A 292 16.40 -18.14 -21.18
C GLU A 292 15.28 -18.38 -22.22
N ALA A 293 14.63 -17.29 -22.63
CA ALA A 293 13.70 -17.27 -23.75
C ALA A 293 14.39 -16.71 -25.01
N THR A 294 13.90 -17.08 -26.19
CA THR A 294 14.47 -16.67 -27.47
C THR A 294 13.67 -15.58 -28.17
N ASP A 295 12.39 -15.44 -27.81
CA ASP A 295 11.51 -14.42 -28.37
C ASP A 295 10.64 -13.83 -27.25
N PHE A 296 10.56 -12.51 -27.20
CA PHE A 296 9.73 -11.80 -26.24
C PHE A 296 8.23 -11.87 -26.58
N GLY A 297 7.92 -11.99 -27.86
CA GLY A 297 6.53 -12.12 -28.34
C GLY A 297 5.78 -10.80 -28.52
N ALA A 298 6.45 -9.65 -28.39
CA ALA A 298 5.89 -8.31 -28.62
C ALA A 298 7.01 -7.28 -28.94
N ASN A 299 6.62 -6.12 -29.46
CA ASN A 299 7.52 -4.99 -29.56
C ASN A 299 7.72 -4.33 -28.19
N ILE A 300 8.91 -3.81 -27.91
CA ILE A 300 9.22 -3.02 -26.71
C ILE A 300 9.59 -1.60 -27.15
N PRO A 301 8.99 -0.55 -26.54
CA PRO A 301 7.88 -0.60 -25.61
C PRO A 301 6.54 -0.93 -26.28
N ALA A 302 5.66 -1.64 -25.57
CA ALA A 302 4.28 -1.81 -25.98
C ALA A 302 3.39 -0.67 -25.44
N HIS A 303 3.79 -0.06 -24.33
CA HIS A 303 3.07 1.00 -23.64
C HIS A 303 3.94 2.23 -23.38
N PRO A 304 4.41 2.94 -24.43
CA PRO A 304 5.24 4.12 -24.26
C PRO A 304 4.53 5.24 -23.48
N GLU A 305 3.20 5.27 -23.50
CA GLU A 305 2.38 6.24 -22.78
C GLU A 305 2.49 6.16 -21.25
N TYR A 306 3.05 5.08 -20.70
CA TYR A 306 3.26 4.94 -19.25
C TYR A 306 4.44 5.77 -18.75
N ASP A 307 5.30 6.24 -19.63
CA ASP A 307 6.50 6.97 -19.28
C ASP A 307 6.53 8.39 -19.89
N ILE A 308 6.86 9.36 -19.04
CA ILE A 308 7.31 10.69 -19.46
C ILE A 308 8.72 10.85 -18.90
N SER A 309 9.72 10.44 -19.67
CA SER A 309 11.07 10.27 -19.14
C SER A 309 11.92 11.54 -19.09
N ARG A 310 11.49 12.65 -19.69
CA ARG A 310 12.33 13.84 -19.84
C ARG A 310 11.73 15.11 -19.23
N ALA A 311 12.55 15.83 -18.45
CA ALA A 311 12.14 17.03 -17.73
C ALA A 311 11.54 18.11 -18.65
N LYS A 312 12.10 18.36 -19.84
CA LYS A 312 11.54 19.34 -20.80
C LYS A 312 10.15 18.95 -21.29
N GLU A 313 9.94 17.68 -21.62
CA GLU A 313 8.62 17.19 -22.03
C GLU A 313 7.58 17.36 -20.90
N VAL A 314 7.98 17.03 -19.68
CA VAL A 314 7.13 17.22 -18.49
C VAL A 314 6.81 18.70 -18.30
N ALA A 315 7.79 19.61 -18.40
CA ALA A 315 7.59 21.05 -18.29
C ALA A 315 6.64 21.60 -19.35
N GLU A 316 6.74 21.12 -20.58
CA GLU A 316 5.82 21.48 -21.66
C GLU A 316 4.39 21.01 -21.37
N LYS A 317 4.20 19.78 -20.86
CA LYS A 317 2.89 19.26 -20.48
C LYS A 317 2.28 20.02 -19.28
N VAL A 318 3.09 20.39 -18.30
CA VAL A 318 2.65 21.25 -17.19
C VAL A 318 2.11 22.57 -17.71
N LYS A 319 2.84 23.22 -18.63
CA LYS A 319 2.49 24.52 -19.19
C LYS A 319 1.27 24.46 -20.12
N ASN A 320 1.20 23.46 -20.98
CA ASN A 320 0.28 23.43 -22.12
C ASN A 320 -0.96 22.57 -21.88
N GLU A 321 -0.87 21.55 -20.98
CA GLU A 321 -1.93 20.56 -20.77
C GLU A 321 -2.50 20.59 -19.35
N GLY A 322 -1.98 21.47 -18.46
CA GLY A 322 -2.41 21.54 -17.06
C GLY A 322 -2.01 20.29 -16.25
N LEU A 323 -0.94 19.61 -16.65
CA LEU A 323 -0.39 18.46 -15.91
C LEU A 323 0.09 18.93 -14.53
N LYS A 324 -0.37 18.29 -13.47
CA LYS A 324 0.09 18.53 -12.10
C LYS A 324 1.23 17.58 -11.77
N LEU A 325 2.33 18.10 -11.25
CA LEU A 325 3.44 17.30 -10.74
C LEU A 325 3.17 16.93 -9.28
N VAL A 326 3.23 15.64 -8.97
CA VAL A 326 3.00 15.11 -7.61
C VAL A 326 4.31 14.51 -7.09
N SER A 327 4.88 15.18 -6.10
CA SER A 327 6.16 14.82 -5.48
C SER A 327 5.98 13.67 -4.49
N ILE A 328 6.55 12.52 -4.81
CA ILE A 328 6.62 11.35 -3.93
C ILE A 328 7.99 11.34 -3.26
N ARG A 329 8.25 12.39 -2.49
CA ARG A 329 9.52 12.63 -1.80
C ARG A 329 9.26 12.95 -0.33
N SER A 330 10.27 12.83 0.52
CA SER A 330 10.14 13.23 1.92
C SER A 330 9.85 14.74 2.05
N TRP A 331 9.30 15.16 3.17
CA TRP A 331 8.99 16.57 3.40
C TRP A 331 10.24 17.45 3.36
N ASP A 332 11.38 16.94 3.85
CA ASP A 332 12.65 17.67 3.82
C ASP A 332 13.22 17.84 2.41
N GLU A 333 13.02 16.84 1.53
CA GLU A 333 13.31 16.98 0.10
C GLU A 333 12.37 17.99 -0.55
N TYR A 334 11.05 17.88 -0.31
CA TYR A 334 10.02 18.76 -0.87
C TYR A 334 10.20 20.23 -0.47
N THR A 335 10.67 20.48 0.74
CA THR A 335 10.94 21.86 1.24
C THR A 335 12.33 22.37 0.88
N GLY A 336 13.14 21.59 0.18
CA GLY A 336 14.47 21.97 -0.26
C GLY A 336 15.52 22.05 0.85
N LYS A 337 15.32 21.35 1.98
CA LYS A 337 16.35 21.20 3.01
C LYS A 337 17.47 20.27 2.57
N THR A 338 17.15 19.28 1.76
CA THR A 338 18.08 18.29 1.22
C THR A 338 17.65 17.87 -0.17
N SER A 339 18.58 17.36 -0.98
CA SER A 339 18.24 16.64 -2.21
C SER A 339 17.76 15.21 -1.94
N GLY A 340 18.10 14.67 -0.77
CA GLY A 340 17.84 13.29 -0.39
C GLY A 340 18.91 12.31 -0.85
N TYR A 341 19.81 12.66 -1.76
CA TYR A 341 20.77 11.76 -2.39
C TYR A 341 22.16 12.36 -2.48
N ASP A 342 23.19 11.55 -2.34
CA ASP A 342 24.58 11.99 -2.38
C ASP A 342 25.04 12.38 -3.81
N TYR A 343 24.35 11.89 -4.84
CA TYR A 343 24.62 12.13 -6.26
C TYR A 343 23.68 13.15 -6.92
N ILE A 344 22.70 13.69 -6.19
CA ILE A 344 21.82 14.78 -6.64
C ILE A 344 22.27 16.07 -5.95
N GLU A 345 22.85 16.99 -6.69
CA GLU A 345 23.52 18.17 -6.13
C GLU A 345 22.53 19.20 -5.56
N LYS A 346 21.43 19.47 -6.28
CA LYS A 346 20.51 20.55 -5.92
C LYS A 346 19.34 20.04 -5.11
N ALA A 347 19.02 20.74 -4.04
CA ALA A 347 17.77 20.60 -3.30
C ALA A 347 16.66 21.45 -3.96
N GLY A 348 15.42 21.04 -3.83
CA GLY A 348 14.24 21.73 -4.37
C GLY A 348 13.29 20.80 -5.09
N GLU A 349 12.33 21.40 -5.79
CA GLU A 349 11.25 20.73 -6.53
C GLU A 349 11.02 21.42 -7.88
N PRO A 350 10.48 20.72 -8.89
CA PRO A 350 9.90 21.38 -10.05
C PRO A 350 8.88 22.44 -9.62
N GLN A 351 8.91 23.63 -10.23
CA GLN A 351 8.00 24.71 -9.85
C GLN A 351 6.53 24.28 -9.92
N GLY A 352 5.79 24.56 -8.84
CA GLY A 352 4.36 24.25 -8.74
C GLY A 352 4.07 22.77 -8.40
N ALA A 353 5.08 21.97 -8.08
CA ALA A 353 4.87 20.61 -7.63
C ALA A 353 4.05 20.55 -6.33
N ILE A 354 3.22 19.53 -6.21
CA ILE A 354 2.32 19.31 -5.07
C ILE A 354 2.87 18.15 -4.24
N PHE A 355 2.85 18.28 -2.92
CA PHE A 355 3.29 17.22 -2.03
C PHE A 355 2.36 16.01 -2.08
N GLY A 356 2.90 14.86 -2.47
CA GLY A 356 2.16 13.60 -2.64
C GLY A 356 2.37 12.59 -1.53
N PHE A 357 3.17 12.93 -0.50
CA PHE A 357 3.63 12.04 0.56
C PHE A 357 4.68 11.03 0.08
N SER A 358 5.31 10.34 0.99
CA SER A 358 6.23 9.21 0.76
C SER A 358 6.60 8.55 2.09
N GLY A 359 7.34 9.24 2.92
CA GLY A 359 7.90 8.84 4.19
C GLY A 359 8.91 9.89 4.69
N GLU A 360 9.83 9.49 5.55
CA GLU A 360 10.75 10.43 6.21
C GLU A 360 12.06 10.62 5.43
N THR A 361 12.49 9.64 4.65
CA THR A 361 13.79 9.64 3.95
C THR A 361 13.66 9.32 2.46
N LYS A 362 14.78 9.39 1.76
CA LYS A 362 14.91 9.02 0.34
C LYS A 362 14.58 7.57 0.02
N ALA A 363 14.60 6.69 1.01
CA ALA A 363 14.32 5.26 0.86
C ALA A 363 12.90 4.90 1.29
N ASP A 364 12.18 5.81 1.96
CA ASP A 364 10.92 5.49 2.58
C ASP A 364 9.73 5.80 1.67
N VAL A 365 8.78 4.86 1.66
CA VAL A 365 7.42 5.02 1.11
C VAL A 365 6.39 4.55 2.12
N ASN A 366 6.70 4.68 3.41
CA ASN A 366 5.89 4.16 4.52
C ASN A 366 4.48 4.75 4.59
N ASP A 367 4.26 5.95 4.03
CA ASP A 367 2.92 6.57 3.96
C ASP A 367 1.94 5.77 3.07
N TYR A 368 2.47 4.87 2.25
CA TYR A 368 1.73 4.01 1.32
C TYR A 368 1.50 2.58 1.83
N TYR A 369 1.90 2.28 3.07
CA TYR A 369 1.78 0.95 3.66
C TYR A 369 0.96 0.95 4.94
N ASP A 370 0.24 -0.13 5.18
CA ASP A 370 -0.47 -0.41 6.41
C ASP A 370 0.47 -1.00 7.49
N PRO A 371 0.06 -1.00 8.76
CA PRO A 371 0.92 -1.46 9.87
C PRO A 371 1.39 -2.90 9.78
N ASP A 372 0.69 -3.76 9.05
CA ASP A 372 1.05 -5.16 8.81
C ASP A 372 2.08 -5.33 7.67
N GLY A 373 2.36 -4.26 6.93
CA GLY A 373 3.31 -4.24 5.80
C GLY A 373 2.65 -4.51 4.45
N THR A 374 1.33 -4.57 4.38
CA THR A 374 0.60 -4.61 3.12
C THR A 374 0.41 -3.21 2.53
N LEU A 375 0.07 -3.15 1.23
CA LEU A 375 -0.19 -1.89 0.55
C LEU A 375 -1.42 -1.21 1.16
N ARG A 376 -1.30 0.07 1.50
CA ARG A 376 -2.41 0.86 2.04
C ARG A 376 -3.54 0.98 1.03
N ASN A 377 -4.78 1.07 1.52
CA ASN A 377 -5.93 1.22 0.65
C ASN A 377 -5.80 2.49 -0.23
N PRO A 378 -5.87 2.38 -1.57
CA PRO A 378 -5.72 3.51 -2.49
C PRO A 378 -6.68 4.68 -2.20
N GLN A 379 -7.89 4.43 -1.71
CA GLN A 379 -8.85 5.49 -1.38
C GLN A 379 -8.36 6.39 -0.24
N GLU A 380 -7.61 5.84 0.72
CA GLU A 380 -7.00 6.65 1.79
C GLU A 380 -5.95 7.60 1.23
N ILE A 381 -5.13 7.13 0.28
CA ILE A 381 -4.13 7.94 -0.41
C ILE A 381 -4.81 9.05 -1.23
N TYR A 382 -5.89 8.74 -1.93
CA TYR A 382 -6.66 9.76 -2.68
C TYR A 382 -7.28 10.81 -1.76
N ASN A 383 -7.69 10.43 -0.56
CA ASN A 383 -8.17 11.39 0.44
C ASN A 383 -7.03 12.31 0.94
N LEU A 384 -5.81 11.77 1.14
CA LEU A 384 -4.63 12.58 1.46
C LEU A 384 -4.30 13.54 0.30
N TRP A 385 -4.28 13.06 -0.93
CA TRP A 385 -4.03 13.86 -2.12
C TRP A 385 -5.09 14.96 -2.32
N LYS A 386 -6.36 14.65 -2.08
CA LYS A 386 -7.44 15.63 -2.12
C LYS A 386 -7.21 16.75 -1.10
N GLY A 387 -6.69 16.43 0.08
CA GLY A 387 -6.26 17.43 1.07
C GLY A 387 -5.13 18.33 0.59
N GLN A 388 -4.33 17.90 -0.39
CA GLN A 388 -3.28 18.67 -1.04
C GLN A 388 -3.77 19.38 -2.33
N GLY A 389 -5.04 19.29 -2.68
CA GLY A 389 -5.60 19.93 -3.89
C GLY A 389 -5.48 19.07 -5.16
N ILE A 390 -5.17 17.77 -5.04
CA ILE A 390 -5.15 16.81 -6.16
C ILE A 390 -6.53 16.14 -6.24
N GLN A 391 -7.25 16.36 -7.34
CA GLN A 391 -8.56 15.77 -7.59
C GLN A 391 -8.43 14.47 -8.40
N GLU A 392 -9.43 13.60 -8.32
CA GLU A 392 -9.44 12.33 -9.08
C GLU A 392 -9.44 12.56 -10.61
N THR A 393 -9.98 13.68 -11.06
CA THR A 393 -10.05 14.06 -12.49
C THR A 393 -8.80 14.75 -13.01
N ASP A 394 -7.86 15.12 -12.14
CA ASP A 394 -6.64 15.81 -12.56
C ASP A 394 -5.74 14.90 -13.40
N LYS A 395 -5.10 15.49 -14.42
CA LYS A 395 -3.93 14.89 -15.05
C LYS A 395 -2.73 15.06 -14.11
N ILE A 396 -2.12 13.97 -13.70
CA ILE A 396 -0.98 14.00 -12.78
C ILE A 396 0.22 13.25 -13.33
N ALA A 397 1.42 13.71 -13.03
CA ALA A 397 2.65 12.96 -13.18
C ALA A 397 3.28 12.74 -11.81
N LEU A 398 3.47 11.48 -11.47
CA LEU A 398 4.09 11.05 -10.23
C LEU A 398 5.61 10.98 -10.42
N TYR A 399 6.38 11.56 -9.51
CA TYR A 399 7.83 11.52 -9.55
C TYR A 399 8.45 11.48 -8.14
N CYS A 400 9.69 11.03 -8.07
CA CYS A 400 10.52 11.14 -6.87
C CYS A 400 11.93 11.67 -7.22
N GLY A 401 12.99 11.16 -6.63
CA GLY A 401 14.35 11.48 -7.02
C GLY A 401 14.73 10.90 -8.38
N THR A 402 14.47 9.61 -8.58
CA THR A 402 14.92 8.79 -9.72
C THR A 402 13.95 7.65 -10.07
N GLY A 403 12.65 7.83 -9.90
CA GLY A 403 11.64 6.91 -10.43
C GLY A 403 11.26 5.69 -9.55
N TRP A 404 11.85 5.50 -8.36
CA TRP A 404 11.53 4.31 -7.54
C TRP A 404 10.27 4.49 -6.70
N ARG A 405 10.25 5.48 -5.79
CA ARG A 405 9.14 5.68 -4.83
C ARG A 405 7.80 5.95 -5.49
N ASN A 406 7.79 6.71 -6.59
CA ASN A 406 6.56 7.03 -7.33
C ASN A 406 5.94 5.81 -8.03
N SER A 407 6.66 4.69 -8.17
CA SER A 407 6.10 3.45 -8.71
C SER A 407 5.01 2.85 -7.82
N VAL A 408 5.10 3.04 -6.51
CA VAL A 408 4.09 2.56 -5.55
C VAL A 408 2.73 3.22 -5.78
N PRO A 409 2.58 4.56 -5.67
CA PRO A 409 1.30 5.20 -5.98
C PRO A 409 0.89 5.08 -7.45
N TRP A 410 1.82 4.96 -8.39
CA TRP A 410 1.45 4.67 -9.78
C TRP A 410 0.74 3.31 -9.87
N PHE A 411 1.26 2.27 -9.24
CA PHE A 411 0.60 0.97 -9.18
C PHE A 411 -0.81 1.07 -8.56
N MET A 412 -0.99 1.85 -7.48
CA MET A 412 -2.30 2.09 -6.88
C MET A 412 -3.28 2.72 -7.86
N THR A 413 -2.82 3.67 -8.69
CA THR A 413 -3.67 4.29 -9.70
C THR A 413 -4.07 3.32 -10.80
N GLN A 414 -3.16 2.41 -11.18
CA GLN A 414 -3.50 1.32 -12.11
C GLN A 414 -4.52 0.36 -11.50
N LEU A 415 -4.30 -0.07 -10.25
CA LEU A 415 -5.19 -0.99 -9.53
C LEU A 415 -6.64 -0.48 -9.51
N THR A 416 -6.83 0.81 -9.29
CA THR A 416 -8.14 1.46 -9.22
C THR A 416 -8.68 1.95 -10.55
N GLY A 417 -7.91 1.84 -11.64
CA GLY A 417 -8.29 2.35 -12.96
C GLY A 417 -8.34 3.87 -13.04
N ARG A 418 -7.59 4.60 -12.18
CA ARG A 418 -7.52 6.05 -12.24
C ARG A 418 -6.88 6.51 -13.54
N ALA A 419 -7.65 7.17 -14.38
CA ALA A 419 -7.18 7.72 -15.64
C ALA A 419 -6.20 8.90 -15.45
N ASN A 420 -5.51 9.28 -16.53
CA ASN A 420 -4.66 10.48 -16.59
C ASN A 420 -3.54 10.52 -15.54
N THR A 421 -2.97 9.35 -15.21
CA THR A 421 -1.80 9.24 -14.34
C THR A 421 -0.58 8.81 -15.14
N TYR A 422 0.44 9.66 -15.11
CA TYR A 422 1.70 9.45 -15.83
C TYR A 422 2.82 9.17 -14.83
N PHE A 423 3.82 8.48 -15.29
CA PHE A 423 5.05 8.20 -14.56
C PHE A 423 6.15 9.12 -15.09
N TYR A 424 6.75 9.95 -14.26
CA TYR A 424 7.92 10.73 -14.62
C TYR A 424 9.18 10.03 -14.09
N ASP A 425 9.83 9.30 -14.99
CA ASP A 425 10.97 8.43 -14.71
C ASP A 425 12.20 9.21 -14.23
N GLY A 426 12.57 10.27 -14.94
CA GLY A 426 13.74 11.08 -14.62
C GLY A 426 13.69 11.78 -13.26
N GLY A 427 12.50 12.05 -12.79
CA GLY A 427 12.25 12.64 -11.49
C GLY A 427 12.96 13.97 -11.25
N TRP A 428 13.22 14.27 -9.97
CA TRP A 428 13.95 15.47 -9.58
C TRP A 428 15.39 15.50 -10.14
N ASN A 429 16.04 14.34 -10.27
CA ASN A 429 17.40 14.28 -10.77
C ASN A 429 17.50 14.82 -12.21
N ASP A 430 16.65 14.36 -13.11
CA ASP A 430 16.62 14.85 -14.50
C ASP A 430 16.23 16.34 -14.56
N TRP A 431 15.23 16.76 -13.74
CA TRP A 431 14.79 18.15 -13.71
C TRP A 431 15.90 19.11 -13.30
N GLN A 432 16.63 18.82 -12.22
CA GLN A 432 17.68 19.68 -11.70
C GLN A 432 18.91 19.76 -12.58
N LEU A 433 19.17 18.71 -13.40
CA LEU A 433 20.29 18.66 -14.35
C LEU A 433 20.07 19.59 -15.55
N ASP A 434 18.84 19.85 -15.96
CA ASP A 434 18.54 20.74 -17.09
C ASP A 434 19.05 22.17 -16.85
N GLY A 435 18.98 22.67 -15.63
CA GLY A 435 19.51 23.98 -15.21
C GLY A 435 18.74 25.19 -15.77
N THR A 436 17.81 25.01 -16.69
CA THR A 436 16.96 26.09 -17.28
C THR A 436 15.53 26.02 -16.79
N LEU A 437 15.11 24.90 -16.23
CA LEU A 437 13.77 24.69 -15.76
C LEU A 437 13.54 25.36 -14.38
N PRO A 438 12.35 25.91 -14.13
CA PRO A 438 12.06 26.63 -12.89
C PRO A 438 12.00 25.66 -11.70
N VAL A 439 12.53 26.13 -10.57
CA VAL A 439 12.67 25.35 -9.31
C VAL A 439 12.02 26.14 -8.17
N ASP A 440 11.25 25.43 -7.34
CA ASP A 440 10.74 25.94 -6.08
C ASP A 440 11.52 25.35 -4.90
N ILE A 441 11.65 26.18 -3.87
CA ILE A 441 12.06 25.76 -2.51
C ILE A 441 10.87 26.09 -1.60
N ASN A 442 10.13 25.08 -1.18
CA ASN A 442 8.86 25.22 -0.50
C ASN A 442 9.00 25.50 1.02
N LYS A 443 9.99 26.31 1.43
CA LYS A 443 10.27 26.61 2.84
C LYS A 443 9.08 27.20 3.60
N ASP A 444 8.24 27.94 2.90
CA ASP A 444 7.08 28.65 3.47
C ASP A 444 5.79 27.80 3.45
N LYS A 445 5.87 26.54 3.10
CA LYS A 445 4.68 25.64 3.09
C LYS A 445 4.19 25.22 4.48
N GLY A 446 4.83 25.73 5.53
CA GLY A 446 4.44 25.47 6.92
C GLY A 446 4.87 24.09 7.43
N GLN A 447 4.00 23.44 8.19
CA GLN A 447 4.26 22.13 8.76
C GLN A 447 3.96 21.00 7.75
N LYS A 448 4.72 19.88 7.89
CA LYS A 448 4.45 18.64 7.14
C LYS A 448 2.99 18.23 7.34
N PRO A 449 2.23 18.01 6.26
CA PRO A 449 0.89 17.45 6.38
C PRO A 449 0.91 16.07 7.04
N ASP A 450 -0.08 15.78 7.87
CA ASP A 450 -0.21 14.47 8.53
C ASP A 450 -0.54 13.40 7.47
N ALA A 451 0.39 12.47 7.27
CA ALA A 451 0.23 11.31 6.39
C ALA A 451 -0.72 10.26 6.99
N LYS A 452 -1.15 10.46 8.24
CA LYS A 452 -1.99 9.51 8.97
C LYS A 452 -1.37 8.10 9.01
N ASN A 453 -0.09 8.02 9.30
CA ASN A 453 0.70 6.78 9.30
C ASN A 453 1.68 6.68 10.48
N ASP A 454 1.58 7.52 11.50
CA ASP A 454 2.41 7.45 12.70
C ASP A 454 1.80 6.50 13.74
N TYR A 455 1.97 5.18 13.55
CA TYR A 455 1.33 4.14 14.38
C TYR A 455 2.32 3.20 15.07
N LYS A 456 3.61 3.32 14.80
CA LYS A 456 4.67 2.48 15.35
C LYS A 456 5.48 3.17 16.43
#